data_b9ec6968be67c9c4f5db969bcd517d0e
#
_entry.id   b9ec6968be67c9c4f5db969bcd517d0e
#
_cell.length_a   1.000
_cell.length_b   1.000
_cell.length_c   1.000
_cell.angle_alpha   90.00
_cell.angle_beta   90.00
_cell.angle_gamma   90.00
#
_symmetry.space_group_name_H-M   'P 1'
#
loop_
_entity.id
_entity.type
_entity.pdbx_description
1 polymer ?
#
loop_
_entity_poly.entity_id
_entity_poly.type
_entity_poly.pdbx_seq_one_letter_code
_entity_poly.pdbx_strand_id
1 'polypeptide(L)'
;PEIAELTGLHTCNSADEVGYFHCSKPLFNQIYELIDWAIRSNMASVLTDCPHREKLGWLEQSHLMQNSMQSRYDLSRLYAKIMNDMQSTQQADGMIPTIAPEVVRFEG
;
A
#
# COMPACT_ATOMS: atom_id res chain seq x y z
N PRO A 1 -15.09 23.80 26.67
CA PRO A 1 -14.75 22.40 26.75
C PRO A 1 -13.23 22.26 26.81
N GLU A 2 -12.74 21.45 27.75
CA GLU A 2 -11.32 21.12 27.85
C GLU A 2 -11.09 19.77 27.13
N ILE A 3 -10.02 19.67 26.33
CA ILE A 3 -9.58 18.40 25.74
C ILE A 3 -8.73 17.71 26.81
N ALA A 4 -9.24 16.62 27.36
CA ALA A 4 -8.54 15.87 28.41
C ALA A 4 -7.47 14.92 27.82
N GLU A 5 -7.69 14.42 26.59
CA GLU A 5 -6.77 13.51 25.91
C GLU A 5 -6.94 13.61 24.39
N LEU A 6 -5.84 13.47 23.66
CA LEU A 6 -5.82 13.37 22.19
C LEU A 6 -4.88 12.25 21.78
N THR A 7 -5.41 11.20 21.17
CA THR A 7 -4.65 10.04 20.71
C THR A 7 -4.71 9.92 19.19
N GLY A 8 -3.54 9.97 18.54
CA GLY A 8 -3.41 9.67 17.11
C GLY A 8 -3.38 8.16 16.85
N LEU A 9 -4.17 7.68 15.89
CA LEU A 9 -4.17 6.28 15.49
C LEU A 9 -3.60 6.14 14.08
N HIS A 10 -2.63 5.24 13.92
CA HIS A 10 -2.13 4.81 12.61
C HIS A 10 -2.78 3.47 12.26
N THR A 11 -3.47 3.43 11.11
CA THR A 11 -4.08 2.21 10.59
C THR A 11 -3.34 1.75 9.35
N CYS A 12 -2.96 0.48 9.31
CA CYS A 12 -2.29 -0.14 8.16
C CYS A 12 -2.68 -1.61 8.05
N ASN A 13 -2.25 -2.25 6.97
CA ASN A 13 -2.37 -3.69 6.82
C ASN A 13 -1.55 -4.41 7.91
N SER A 14 -2.05 -5.56 8.37
CA SER A 14 -1.41 -6.40 9.39
C SER A 14 -0.47 -7.46 8.80
N ALA A 15 0.18 -7.17 7.67
CA ALA A 15 1.16 -8.06 7.07
C ALA A 15 2.34 -8.31 8.03
N ASP A 16 2.77 -9.56 8.11
CA ASP A 16 3.90 -9.94 8.94
C ASP A 16 5.20 -9.38 8.39
N GLU A 17 6.06 -8.89 9.27
CA GLU A 17 7.41 -8.46 8.91
C GLU A 17 8.29 -9.69 8.68
N VAL A 18 8.88 -9.82 7.49
CA VAL A 18 9.70 -10.97 7.09
C VAL A 18 11.14 -10.58 6.73
N GLY A 19 11.43 -9.31 6.64
CA GLY A 19 12.75 -8.80 6.29
C GLY A 19 13.16 -7.60 7.12
N TYR A 20 14.47 -7.39 7.19
CA TYR A 20 15.07 -6.32 7.95
C TYR A 20 16.36 -5.84 7.31
N PHE A 21 16.64 -4.56 7.36
CA PHE A 21 17.89 -3.98 6.92
C PHE A 21 18.50 -3.09 8.01
N HIS A 22 19.78 -3.26 8.26
CA HIS A 22 20.58 -2.37 9.08
C HIS A 22 22.04 -2.41 8.64
N CYS A 23 22.71 -1.26 8.67
CA CYS A 23 24.13 -1.17 8.37
C CYS A 23 24.83 -0.13 9.27
N SER A 24 26.16 -0.05 9.16
CA SER A 24 26.98 0.89 9.93
C SER A 24 26.85 2.36 9.50
N LYS A 25 26.14 2.65 8.42
CA LYS A 25 25.93 4.00 7.89
C LYS A 25 24.56 4.53 8.33
N PRO A 26 24.48 5.50 9.26
CA PRO A 26 23.20 5.98 9.80
C PRO A 26 22.24 6.50 8.73
N LEU A 27 22.76 7.15 7.68
CA LEU A 27 21.94 7.68 6.60
C LEU A 27 21.11 6.58 5.91
N PHE A 28 21.70 5.41 5.63
CA PHE A 28 20.96 4.32 4.99
C PHE A 28 19.90 3.71 5.90
N ASN A 29 20.15 3.67 7.20
CA ASN A 29 19.14 3.23 8.16
C ASN A 29 17.96 4.21 8.22
N GLN A 30 18.22 5.52 8.19
CA GLN A 30 17.17 6.54 8.12
C GLN A 30 16.36 6.46 6.82
N ILE A 31 17.04 6.24 5.68
CA ILE A 31 16.34 6.02 4.39
C ILE A 31 15.44 4.78 4.47
N TYR A 32 15.94 3.69 5.04
CA TYR A 32 15.16 2.46 5.22
C TYR A 32 13.89 2.72 6.06
N GLU A 33 14.01 3.44 7.17
CA GLU A 33 12.87 3.82 8.02
C GLU A 33 11.85 4.69 7.26
N LEU A 34 12.31 5.65 6.46
CA LEU A 34 11.43 6.50 5.63
C LEU A 34 10.67 5.67 4.60
N ILE A 35 11.34 4.71 3.95
CA ILE A 35 10.70 3.79 2.99
C ILE A 35 9.68 2.91 3.71
N ASP A 36 10.02 2.36 4.87
CA ASP A 36 9.09 1.54 5.66
C ASP A 36 7.83 2.31 6.06
N TRP A 37 7.98 3.55 6.52
CA TRP A 37 6.85 4.43 6.82
C TRP A 37 6.01 4.75 5.59
N ALA A 38 6.62 4.98 4.43
CA ALA A 38 5.90 5.20 3.17
C ALA A 38 5.08 3.96 2.78
N ILE A 39 5.65 2.76 2.88
CA ILE A 39 4.96 1.50 2.63
C ILE A 39 3.76 1.36 3.58
N ARG A 40 3.98 1.45 4.88
CA ARG A 40 2.93 1.29 5.90
C ARG A 40 1.80 2.31 5.76
N SER A 41 2.13 3.55 5.40
CA SER A 41 1.14 4.61 5.20
C SER A 41 0.24 4.39 3.97
N ASN A 42 0.72 3.64 2.99
CA ASN A 42 0.00 3.34 1.75
C ASN A 42 -0.50 1.90 1.66
N MET A 43 -0.17 1.05 2.64
CA MET A 43 -0.57 -0.35 2.70
C MET A 43 -1.75 -0.53 3.65
N ALA A 44 -2.95 -0.39 3.12
CA ALA A 44 -4.20 -0.67 3.86
C ALA A 44 -4.89 -1.91 3.28
N SER A 45 -6.15 -1.81 2.87
CA SER A 45 -6.83 -2.88 2.15
C SER A 45 -6.46 -2.92 0.66
N VAL A 46 -5.88 -1.85 0.16
CA VAL A 46 -5.25 -1.69 -1.16
C VAL A 46 -3.91 -1.02 -1.00
N LEU A 47 -3.08 -1.04 -2.04
CA LEU A 47 -1.90 -0.19 -2.13
C LEU A 47 -2.32 1.13 -2.77
N THR A 48 -2.17 2.23 -2.02
CA THR A 48 -2.52 3.55 -2.52
C THR A 48 -1.27 4.28 -3.06
N ASP A 49 -1.49 5.21 -3.99
CA ASP A 49 -0.46 6.10 -4.51
C ASP A 49 0.01 7.12 -3.47
N CYS A 50 -0.93 7.59 -2.66
CA CYS A 50 -0.66 8.56 -1.60
C CYS A 50 -1.64 8.41 -0.41
N PRO A 51 -1.17 8.60 0.85
CA PRO A 51 -2.00 8.34 2.02
C PRO A 51 -2.98 9.48 2.34
N HIS A 52 -2.86 10.66 1.72
CA HIS A 52 -3.58 11.86 2.14
C HIS A 52 -4.44 12.53 1.07
N ARG A 53 -4.15 12.33 -0.23
CA ARG A 53 -4.88 12.95 -1.34
C ARG A 53 -5.86 11.97 -1.98
N GLU A 54 -5.45 11.31 -3.06
CA GLU A 54 -6.30 10.46 -3.89
C GLU A 54 -6.74 9.20 -3.17
N LYS A 55 -5.82 8.52 -2.49
CA LYS A 55 -6.06 7.27 -1.74
C LYS A 55 -6.67 6.17 -2.62
N LEU A 56 -6.26 6.11 -3.88
CA LEU A 56 -6.78 5.18 -4.87
C LEU A 56 -5.86 3.97 -5.03
N GLY A 57 -6.45 2.81 -5.30
CA GLY A 57 -5.74 1.55 -5.51
C GLY A 57 -5.22 1.42 -6.94
N TRP A 58 -4.31 2.29 -7.36
CA TRP A 58 -3.67 2.21 -8.66
C TRP A 58 -2.87 0.92 -8.80
N LEU A 59 -3.19 0.11 -9.79
CA LEU A 59 -2.54 -1.19 -10.01
C LEU A 59 -1.05 -1.07 -10.36
N GLU A 60 -0.67 0.04 -10.97
CA GLU A 60 0.73 0.36 -11.24
C GLU A 60 1.58 0.34 -9.95
N GLN A 61 1.06 0.86 -8.83
CA GLN A 61 1.77 0.85 -7.55
C GLN A 61 2.04 -0.57 -7.07
N SER A 62 1.08 -1.48 -7.26
CA SER A 62 1.24 -2.89 -6.91
C SER A 62 2.38 -3.55 -7.69
N HIS A 63 2.57 -3.18 -8.95
CA HIS A 63 3.64 -3.70 -9.80
C HIS A 63 5.00 -3.09 -9.45
N LEU A 64 5.09 -1.76 -9.41
CA LEU A 64 6.36 -1.06 -9.24
C LEU A 64 6.98 -1.23 -7.85
N MET A 65 6.15 -1.29 -6.81
CA MET A 65 6.60 -1.36 -5.43
C MET A 65 6.78 -2.80 -4.90
N GLN A 66 6.37 -3.81 -5.65
CA GLN A 66 6.35 -5.21 -5.23
C GLN A 66 7.67 -5.67 -4.58
N ASN A 67 8.77 -5.50 -5.26
CA ASN A 67 10.08 -6.00 -4.80
C ASN A 67 10.52 -5.34 -3.48
N SER A 68 10.32 -4.03 -3.36
CA SER A 68 10.64 -3.29 -2.13
C SER A 68 9.80 -3.77 -0.96
N MET A 69 8.51 -3.99 -1.18
CA MET A 69 7.57 -4.39 -0.16
C MET A 69 7.77 -5.85 0.27
N GLN A 70 8.00 -6.77 -0.68
CA GLN A 70 8.25 -8.20 -0.39
C GLN A 70 9.54 -8.44 0.38
N SER A 71 10.54 -7.56 0.23
CA SER A 71 11.76 -7.65 1.03
C SER A 71 11.53 -7.36 2.52
N ARG A 72 10.40 -6.76 2.87
CA ARG A 72 10.06 -6.32 4.23
C ARG A 72 8.86 -7.06 4.82
N TYR A 73 7.82 -7.35 4.03
CA TYR A 73 6.53 -7.86 4.48
C TYR A 73 6.11 -9.11 3.72
N ASP A 74 5.41 -10.02 4.41
CA ASP A 74 4.64 -11.09 3.73
C ASP A 74 3.38 -10.48 3.11
N LEU A 75 3.39 -10.37 1.79
CA LEU A 75 2.32 -9.77 1.01
C LEU A 75 1.34 -10.79 0.42
N SER A 76 1.46 -12.07 0.75
CA SER A 76 0.67 -13.13 0.14
C SER A 76 -0.83 -12.88 0.21
N ARG A 77 -1.34 -12.49 1.38
CA ARG A 77 -2.76 -12.16 1.58
C ARG A 77 -3.19 -10.88 0.87
N LEU A 78 -2.33 -9.85 0.90
CA LEU A 78 -2.62 -8.57 0.24
C LEU A 78 -2.70 -8.75 -1.27
N TYR A 79 -1.75 -9.47 -1.88
CA TYR A 79 -1.77 -9.71 -3.32
C TYR A 79 -2.93 -10.64 -3.73
N ALA A 80 -3.28 -11.65 -2.93
CA ALA A 80 -4.47 -12.44 -3.18
C ALA A 80 -5.74 -11.56 -3.22
N LYS A 81 -5.84 -10.60 -2.28
CA LYS A 81 -6.95 -9.63 -2.27
C LYS A 81 -6.92 -8.72 -3.50
N ILE A 82 -5.76 -8.18 -3.87
CA ILE A 82 -5.61 -7.32 -5.08
C ILE A 82 -6.02 -8.09 -6.34
N MET A 83 -5.62 -9.36 -6.47
CA MET A 83 -6.03 -10.20 -7.61
C MET A 83 -7.54 -10.42 -7.65
N ASN A 84 -8.20 -10.60 -6.51
CA ASN A 84 -9.65 -10.69 -6.42
C ASN A 84 -10.33 -9.37 -6.81
N ASP A 85 -9.77 -8.23 -6.39
CA ASP A 85 -10.26 -6.90 -6.79
C ASP A 85 -10.14 -6.71 -8.31
N MET A 86 -9.01 -7.08 -8.90
CA MET A 86 -8.82 -7.04 -10.36
C MET A 86 -9.86 -7.90 -11.09
N GLN A 87 -10.07 -9.12 -10.62
CA GLN A 87 -11.07 -10.02 -11.21
C GLN A 87 -12.50 -9.46 -11.08
N SER A 88 -12.84 -8.88 -9.94
CA SER A 88 -14.17 -8.32 -9.69
C SER A 88 -14.48 -7.07 -10.49
N THR A 89 -13.44 -6.33 -10.93
CA THR A 89 -13.56 -5.10 -11.71
C THR A 89 -13.29 -5.31 -13.19
N GLN A 90 -12.94 -6.53 -13.62
CA GLN A 90 -12.67 -6.84 -15.02
C GLN A 90 -13.91 -6.57 -15.89
N GLN A 91 -13.72 -5.86 -16.98
CA GLN A 91 -14.76 -5.48 -17.93
C GLN A 91 -15.14 -6.67 -18.84
N ALA A 92 -16.29 -6.56 -19.52
CA ALA A 92 -16.79 -7.62 -20.40
C ALA A 92 -15.87 -7.95 -21.58
N ASP A 93 -15.05 -7.00 -22.00
CA ASP A 93 -14.02 -7.17 -23.05
C ASP A 93 -12.70 -7.77 -22.52
N GLY A 94 -12.62 -8.04 -21.20
CA GLY A 94 -11.45 -8.59 -20.53
C GLY A 94 -10.47 -7.56 -20.01
N MET A 95 -10.66 -6.27 -20.27
CA MET A 95 -9.81 -5.22 -19.74
C MET A 95 -9.97 -5.07 -18.23
N ILE A 96 -8.86 -4.80 -17.56
CA ILE A 96 -8.83 -4.47 -16.13
C ILE A 96 -8.61 -2.95 -16.03
N PRO A 97 -9.43 -2.23 -15.23
CA PRO A 97 -9.22 -0.81 -15.00
C PRO A 97 -7.87 -0.50 -14.37
N THR A 98 -7.44 0.74 -14.46
CA THR A 98 -6.17 1.19 -13.84
C THR A 98 -6.22 1.19 -12.31
N ILE A 99 -7.44 1.18 -11.75
CA ILE A 99 -7.70 1.15 -10.30
C ILE A 99 -8.53 -0.10 -9.97
N ALA A 100 -8.16 -0.81 -8.91
CA ALA A 100 -8.97 -1.89 -8.37
C ALA A 100 -8.98 -1.86 -6.82
N PRO A 101 -10.16 -1.86 -6.17
CA PRO A 101 -11.51 -1.77 -6.76
C PRO A 101 -11.75 -0.45 -7.48
N GLU A 102 -12.58 -0.47 -8.53
CA GLU A 102 -12.90 0.69 -9.36
C GLU A 102 -13.93 1.59 -8.65
N VAL A 103 -13.46 2.41 -7.70
CA VAL A 103 -14.32 3.37 -6.97
C VAL A 103 -14.51 4.68 -7.71
N VAL A 104 -13.68 4.97 -8.69
CA VAL A 104 -13.75 6.12 -9.59
C VAL A 104 -13.42 5.64 -11.00
N ARG A 105 -14.23 6.05 -11.98
CA ARG A 105 -13.99 5.83 -13.40
C ARG A 105 -13.29 7.04 -14.00
N PHE A 106 -12.13 6.82 -14.60
CA PHE A 106 -11.50 7.83 -15.45
C PHE A 106 -11.94 7.55 -16.89
N GLU A 107 -12.73 8.47 -17.44
CA GLU A 107 -13.05 8.46 -18.87
C GLU A 107 -11.83 8.97 -19.63
N GLY A 108 -11.24 8.12 -20.46
CA GLY A 108 -10.13 8.43 -21.36
C GLY A 108 -10.64 8.98 -22.68
#